data_9b463862892056ca9a25ff370a3534d9
#
_entry.id   9b463862892056ca9a25ff370a3534d9
#
_cell.length_a   1.000
_cell.length_b   1.000
_cell.length_c   1.000
_cell.angle_alpha   90.00
_cell.angle_beta   90.00
_cell.angle_gamma   90.00
#
_symmetry.space_group_name_H-M   'P 1'
#
loop_
_entity.id
_entity.type
_entity.pdbx_description
1 polymer ?
#
loop_
_entity_poly.entity_id
_entity_poly.type
_entity_poly.pdbx_seq_one_letter_code
_entity_poly.pdbx_strand_id
1 'polypeptide(L)'
;KEIRQELKRKGKNLILLIEDITSFTGVNQALLNALVTGHTGSNEVDNLCRLISVVGTTTQYYNQFRDNYRDRITKQITIHDGVIGENKNDLVQFVAKYLNAISLDSEVLDEWVKNGAYSEEMPVYEDDDLDHWDKFKLASGRQISLFPFTKNAIINLYDAMSNHKTPRYILRDIIEPAVNEVLYSISTFPKFCLGWRSSLPESIENRIGNIVQSIKIPQEQKSDYRKRLVTFMSFWTDKTLDVTSNGRIAGINTKIFFELDFSDFVGKLTSTTNIKNIPD
;
A
#
# COMPACT_ATOMS: atom_id res chain seq x y z
N LYS A 1 21.33 32.28 -19.38
CA LYS A 1 20.94 33.59 -19.87
C LYS A 1 20.56 33.50 -21.35
N GLU A 2 21.40 32.95 -22.21
CA GLU A 2 21.20 32.82 -23.67
C GLU A 2 19.88 32.11 -24.07
N ILE A 3 19.59 30.98 -23.47
CA ILE A 3 18.34 30.23 -23.72
C ILE A 3 17.12 31.13 -23.47
N ARG A 4 17.10 31.89 -22.38
CA ARG A 4 15.97 32.77 -22.05
C ARG A 4 15.87 33.96 -23.00
N GLN A 5 16.97 34.45 -23.54
CA GLN A 5 16.99 35.52 -24.56
C GLN A 5 16.40 35.00 -25.87
N GLU A 6 16.79 33.80 -26.29
CA GLU A 6 16.28 33.19 -27.51
C GLU A 6 14.79 32.85 -27.41
N LEU A 7 14.35 32.36 -26.28
CA LEU A 7 12.92 32.12 -26.00
C LEU A 7 12.12 33.43 -26.03
N LYS A 8 12.68 34.52 -25.50
CA LYS A 8 12.06 35.84 -25.57
C LYS A 8 11.86 36.31 -27.00
N ARG A 9 12.90 36.16 -27.87
CA ARG A 9 12.79 36.50 -29.29
C ARG A 9 11.69 35.70 -29.99
N LYS A 10 11.47 34.45 -29.57
CA LYS A 10 10.41 33.55 -30.09
C LYS A 10 9.05 33.77 -29.41
N GLY A 11 8.89 34.77 -28.55
CA GLY A 11 7.64 34.98 -27.81
C GLY A 11 7.24 33.86 -26.83
N LYS A 12 8.23 33.07 -26.39
CA LYS A 12 7.99 31.89 -25.51
C LYS A 12 8.47 32.21 -24.09
N ASN A 13 7.85 31.51 -23.12
CA ASN A 13 8.27 31.52 -21.72
C ASN A 13 9.02 30.21 -21.38
N LEU A 14 9.76 30.19 -20.27
CA LEU A 14 10.45 29.04 -19.76
C LEU A 14 9.71 28.56 -18.49
N ILE A 15 9.25 27.31 -18.51
CA ILE A 15 8.68 26.64 -17.35
C ILE A 15 9.65 25.54 -16.92
N LEU A 16 10.05 25.56 -15.64
CA LEU A 16 10.88 24.53 -15.04
C LEU A 16 10.04 23.76 -14.02
N LEU A 17 9.95 22.45 -14.22
CA LEU A 17 9.36 21.52 -13.27
C LEU A 17 10.52 20.73 -12.65
N ILE A 18 10.78 20.96 -11.38
CA ILE A 18 11.91 20.37 -10.64
C ILE A 18 11.34 19.43 -9.59
N GLU A 19 11.53 18.15 -9.80
CA GLU A 19 11.20 17.13 -8.82
C GLU A 19 12.43 16.86 -7.95
N ASP A 20 12.21 16.76 -6.64
CA ASP A 20 13.21 16.39 -5.64
C ASP A 20 14.53 17.17 -5.75
N ILE A 21 14.45 18.47 -5.49
CA ILE A 21 15.65 19.33 -5.48
C ILE A 21 16.72 18.88 -4.48
N THR A 22 16.38 18.00 -3.53
CA THR A 22 17.27 17.41 -2.53
C THR A 22 18.31 16.48 -3.12
N SER A 23 18.01 15.88 -4.28
CA SER A 23 18.90 14.94 -4.98
C SER A 23 20.12 15.62 -5.62
N PHE A 24 20.10 16.94 -5.76
CA PHE A 24 21.18 17.70 -6.41
C PHE A 24 22.25 18.15 -5.40
N THR A 25 23.15 17.25 -5.02
CA THR A 25 24.29 17.57 -4.14
C THR A 25 25.23 18.55 -4.85
N GLY A 26 25.49 19.72 -4.21
CA GLY A 26 26.44 20.73 -4.69
C GLY A 26 25.89 21.78 -5.66
N VAL A 27 24.73 21.58 -6.28
CA VAL A 27 24.12 22.53 -7.24
C VAL A 27 23.00 23.36 -6.59
N ASN A 28 22.57 22.99 -5.41
CA ASN A 28 21.36 23.49 -4.73
C ASN A 28 21.34 25.02 -4.61
N GLN A 29 22.44 25.62 -4.16
CA GLN A 29 22.52 27.08 -3.94
C GLN A 29 22.55 27.86 -5.26
N ALA A 30 23.27 27.37 -6.26
CA ALA A 30 23.38 28.02 -7.56
C ALA A 30 22.05 27.91 -8.34
N LEU A 31 21.39 26.77 -8.26
CA LEU A 31 20.08 26.58 -8.88
C LEU A 31 19.02 27.45 -8.21
N LEU A 32 18.93 27.43 -6.87
CA LEU A 32 18.02 28.29 -6.12
C LEU A 32 18.28 29.77 -6.43
N ASN A 33 19.55 30.21 -6.48
CA ASN A 33 19.92 31.57 -6.89
C ASN A 33 19.41 31.91 -8.30
N ALA A 34 19.58 30.99 -9.25
CA ALA A 34 19.13 31.20 -10.63
C ALA A 34 17.59 31.28 -10.75
N LEU A 35 16.87 30.49 -9.96
CA LEU A 35 15.40 30.51 -9.90
C LEU A 35 14.89 31.83 -9.28
N VAL A 36 15.58 32.33 -8.26
CA VAL A 36 15.21 33.49 -7.45
C VAL A 36 15.61 34.81 -8.09
N THR A 37 16.81 34.90 -8.71
CA THR A 37 17.29 36.15 -9.35
C THR A 37 16.54 36.52 -10.62
N GLY A 38 15.76 35.61 -11.19
CA GLY A 38 14.93 35.87 -12.36
C GLY A 38 13.79 36.90 -12.15
N HIS A 39 13.56 37.36 -10.92
CA HIS A 39 12.46 38.25 -10.54
C HIS A 39 12.89 39.64 -10.03
N THR A 40 14.18 39.92 -9.94
CA THR A 40 14.65 41.25 -9.50
C THR A 40 14.71 42.23 -10.68
N GLY A 41 13.95 43.31 -10.59
CA GLY A 41 13.76 44.33 -11.60
C GLY A 41 15.01 45.17 -11.90
N SER A 42 16.00 44.57 -12.55
CA SER A 42 17.10 45.30 -13.21
C SER A 42 16.81 45.37 -14.72
N ASN A 43 17.29 46.43 -15.38
CA ASN A 43 17.13 46.61 -16.84
C ASN A 43 17.59 45.45 -17.73
N GLU A 44 18.34 44.51 -17.17
CA GLU A 44 18.73 43.27 -17.83
C GLU A 44 17.57 42.23 -17.94
N VAL A 45 16.55 42.34 -17.09
CA VAL A 45 15.42 41.37 -17.06
C VAL A 45 14.50 41.61 -18.23
N ASP A 46 14.41 42.82 -18.78
CA ASP A 46 13.53 43.13 -19.90
C ASP A 46 13.89 42.38 -21.19
N ASN A 47 15.13 41.88 -21.30
CA ASN A 47 15.59 41.08 -22.43
C ASN A 47 15.44 39.56 -22.26
N LEU A 48 14.88 39.11 -21.13
CA LEU A 48 14.73 37.70 -20.84
C LEU A 48 13.24 37.25 -20.88
N CYS A 49 12.99 36.03 -21.32
CA CYS A 49 11.66 35.49 -21.20
C CYS A 49 11.25 35.25 -19.75
N ARG A 50 9.95 35.24 -19.48
CA ARG A 50 9.42 34.88 -18.15
C ARG A 50 9.87 33.50 -17.74
N LEU A 51 10.34 33.38 -16.50
CA LEU A 51 10.65 32.09 -15.87
C LEU A 51 9.56 31.75 -14.86
N ILE A 52 8.97 30.61 -15.00
CA ILE A 52 8.03 30.01 -14.03
C ILE A 52 8.68 28.73 -13.53
N SER A 53 8.79 28.55 -12.22
CA SER A 53 9.33 27.32 -11.65
C SER A 53 8.37 26.73 -10.65
N VAL A 54 8.19 25.42 -10.72
CA VAL A 54 7.50 24.59 -9.73
C VAL A 54 8.55 23.63 -9.17
N VAL A 55 8.75 23.66 -7.87
CA VAL A 55 9.80 22.89 -7.20
C VAL A 55 9.17 21.99 -6.16
N GLY A 56 9.34 20.67 -6.34
CA GLY A 56 9.02 19.66 -5.34
C GLY A 56 10.17 19.52 -4.34
N THR A 57 9.86 19.54 -3.05
CA THR A 57 10.83 19.37 -1.98
C THR A 57 10.18 18.80 -0.73
N THR A 58 10.98 18.19 0.15
CA THR A 58 10.51 17.76 1.47
C THR A 58 10.36 18.96 2.41
N THR A 59 9.42 18.87 3.37
CA THR A 59 9.22 19.91 4.39
C THR A 59 10.50 20.20 5.18
N GLN A 60 11.27 19.17 5.50
CA GLN A 60 12.53 19.30 6.21
C GLN A 60 13.55 20.14 5.42
N TYR A 61 13.68 19.90 4.12
CA TYR A 61 14.59 20.65 3.26
C TYR A 61 14.09 22.08 3.03
N TYR A 62 12.78 22.27 2.82
CA TYR A 62 12.17 23.59 2.71
C TYR A 62 12.46 24.46 3.95
N ASN A 63 12.44 23.88 5.15
CA ASN A 63 12.74 24.59 6.39
C ASN A 63 14.21 25.06 6.49
N GLN A 64 15.12 24.49 5.68
CA GLN A 64 16.51 24.92 5.59
C GLN A 64 16.73 26.10 4.60
N PHE A 65 15.70 26.46 3.84
CA PHE A 65 15.82 27.61 2.93
C PHE A 65 15.99 28.89 3.74
N ARG A 66 16.91 29.74 3.27
CA ARG A 66 17.10 31.08 3.85
C ARG A 66 15.84 31.92 3.62
N ASP A 67 15.56 32.84 4.52
CA ASP A 67 14.35 33.67 4.48
C ASP A 67 14.24 34.47 3.16
N ASN A 68 15.36 35.00 2.65
CA ASN A 68 15.37 35.70 1.36
C ASN A 68 14.94 34.82 0.16
N TYR A 69 14.96 33.50 0.26
CA TYR A 69 14.41 32.61 -0.75
C TYR A 69 12.93 32.36 -0.52
N ARG A 70 12.52 32.20 0.75
CA ARG A 70 11.11 31.95 1.10
C ARG A 70 10.25 33.17 0.70
N ASP A 71 10.74 34.39 0.91
CA ASP A 71 10.02 35.62 0.57
C ASP A 71 9.74 35.80 -0.92
N ARG A 72 10.42 35.01 -1.77
CA ARG A 72 10.24 35.05 -3.23
C ARG A 72 9.36 33.91 -3.77
N ILE A 73 8.90 33.02 -2.89
CA ILE A 73 7.98 31.98 -3.26
C ILE A 73 6.57 32.57 -3.34
N THR A 74 6.03 32.62 -4.53
CA THR A 74 4.69 33.22 -4.77
C THR A 74 3.54 32.34 -4.31
N LYS A 75 3.75 31.01 -4.26
CA LYS A 75 2.74 30.06 -3.79
C LYS A 75 3.40 28.81 -3.22
N GLN A 76 2.98 28.40 -2.04
CA GLN A 76 3.36 27.14 -1.41
C GLN A 76 2.14 26.23 -1.33
N ILE A 77 2.34 24.97 -1.66
CA ILE A 77 1.35 23.90 -1.48
C ILE A 77 2.03 22.83 -0.64
N THR A 78 1.50 22.56 0.54
CA THR A 78 1.99 21.51 1.42
C THR A 78 1.09 20.28 1.27
N ILE A 79 1.70 19.16 0.92
CA ILE A 79 1.04 17.87 0.90
C ILE A 79 1.47 17.14 2.19
N HIS A 80 0.50 16.84 3.06
CA HIS A 80 0.78 16.20 4.33
C HIS A 80 1.00 14.70 4.14
N ASP A 81 2.08 14.16 4.70
CA ASP A 81 2.47 12.74 4.60
C ASP A 81 1.50 11.79 5.35
N GLY A 82 0.67 12.31 6.25
CA GLY A 82 -0.15 11.52 7.17
C GLY A 82 -1.42 10.90 6.58
N VAL A 83 -1.74 11.18 5.32
CA VAL A 83 -3.11 10.94 4.81
C VAL A 83 -3.47 9.46 4.70
N ILE A 84 -2.53 8.57 4.35
CA ILE A 84 -2.87 7.15 4.11
C ILE A 84 -3.01 6.34 5.40
N GLY A 85 -2.31 6.71 6.47
CA GLY A 85 -2.28 5.93 7.71
C GLY A 85 -3.24 6.40 8.81
N GLU A 86 -3.69 7.65 8.76
CA GLU A 86 -4.60 8.21 9.77
C GLU A 86 -6.02 7.64 9.61
N ASN A 87 -6.47 7.43 8.37
CA ASN A 87 -7.76 6.81 8.08
C ASN A 87 -7.54 5.37 7.57
N LYS A 88 -7.94 4.40 8.36
CA LYS A 88 -7.83 2.98 8.01
C LYS A 88 -8.56 2.63 6.70
N ASN A 89 -9.66 3.31 6.39
CA ASN A 89 -10.39 3.08 5.16
C ASN A 89 -9.62 3.57 3.92
N ASP A 90 -8.90 4.70 4.02
CA ASP A 90 -8.07 5.22 2.93
C ASP A 90 -6.86 4.30 2.68
N LEU A 91 -6.29 3.72 3.74
CA LEU A 91 -5.26 2.70 3.62
C LEU A 91 -5.77 1.47 2.85
N VAL A 92 -6.94 0.94 3.25
CA VAL A 92 -7.54 -0.22 2.58
C VAL A 92 -7.88 0.12 1.12
N GLN A 93 -8.40 1.32 0.86
CA GLN A 93 -8.69 1.80 -0.50
C GLN A 93 -7.43 1.88 -1.36
N PHE A 94 -6.34 2.40 -0.82
CA PHE A 94 -5.05 2.48 -1.51
C PHE A 94 -4.57 1.09 -1.94
N VAL A 95 -4.55 0.14 -0.99
CA VAL A 95 -4.14 -1.24 -1.26
C VAL A 95 -5.08 -1.90 -2.26
N ALA A 96 -6.40 -1.76 -2.10
CA ALA A 96 -7.39 -2.30 -3.01
C ALA A 96 -7.18 -1.85 -4.46
N LYS A 97 -7.02 -0.53 -4.66
CA LYS A 97 -6.79 0.04 -6.00
C LYS A 97 -5.49 -0.47 -6.62
N TYR A 98 -4.45 -0.63 -5.81
CA TYR A 98 -3.17 -1.15 -6.29
C TYR A 98 -3.28 -2.62 -6.69
N LEU A 99 -3.88 -3.47 -5.84
CA LEU A 99 -4.13 -4.88 -6.15
C LEU A 99 -4.96 -5.03 -7.43
N ASN A 100 -6.02 -4.26 -7.56
CA ASN A 100 -6.84 -4.25 -8.77
C ASN A 100 -6.02 -3.87 -10.01
N ALA A 101 -5.18 -2.84 -9.92
CA ALA A 101 -4.36 -2.39 -11.06
C ALA A 101 -3.36 -3.45 -11.51
N ILE A 102 -2.72 -4.19 -10.60
CA ILE A 102 -1.76 -5.24 -10.97
C ILE A 102 -2.44 -6.51 -11.50
N SER A 103 -3.74 -6.68 -11.28
CA SER A 103 -4.54 -7.82 -11.79
C SER A 103 -5.16 -7.54 -13.16
N LEU A 104 -5.18 -6.29 -13.60
CA LEU A 104 -5.74 -5.90 -14.90
C LEU A 104 -4.69 -6.01 -16.00
N ASP A 105 -5.15 -6.31 -17.21
CA ASP A 105 -4.31 -6.25 -18.40
C ASP A 105 -3.80 -4.83 -18.65
N SER A 106 -2.54 -4.72 -19.09
CA SER A 106 -1.90 -3.43 -19.37
C SER A 106 -2.66 -2.57 -20.38
N GLU A 107 -3.28 -3.20 -21.38
CA GLU A 107 -4.08 -2.52 -22.41
C GLU A 107 -5.31 -1.83 -21.79
N VAL A 108 -5.98 -2.49 -20.84
CA VAL A 108 -7.14 -1.94 -20.13
C VAL A 108 -6.75 -0.74 -19.26
N LEU A 109 -5.59 -0.83 -18.59
CA LEU A 109 -5.04 0.28 -17.83
C LEU A 109 -4.64 1.45 -18.70
N ASP A 110 -3.96 1.19 -19.83
CA ASP A 110 -3.54 2.22 -20.77
C ASP A 110 -4.73 2.96 -21.37
N GLU A 111 -5.82 2.26 -21.68
CA GLU A 111 -7.06 2.87 -22.18
C GLU A 111 -7.69 3.77 -21.11
N TRP A 112 -7.78 3.30 -19.87
CA TRP A 112 -8.29 4.11 -18.76
C TRP A 112 -7.45 5.37 -18.53
N VAL A 113 -6.11 5.26 -18.59
CA VAL A 113 -5.21 6.41 -18.45
C VAL A 113 -5.39 7.41 -19.59
N LYS A 114 -5.51 6.93 -20.85
CA LYS A 114 -5.78 7.80 -22.02
C LYS A 114 -7.11 8.56 -21.90
N ASN A 115 -8.12 7.96 -21.24
CA ASN A 115 -9.43 8.57 -21.01
C ASN A 115 -9.46 9.49 -19.77
N GLY A 116 -8.30 9.80 -19.15
CA GLY A 116 -8.17 10.77 -18.07
C GLY A 116 -8.04 10.17 -16.68
N ALA A 117 -7.99 8.86 -16.53
CA ALA A 117 -7.79 8.12 -15.28
C ALA A 117 -8.76 8.51 -14.16
N TYR A 118 -10.03 8.78 -14.50
CA TYR A 118 -11.05 9.15 -13.52
C TYR A 118 -11.35 8.00 -12.57
N SER A 119 -11.33 8.29 -11.26
CA SER A 119 -11.47 7.26 -10.21
C SER A 119 -12.81 6.51 -10.25
N GLU A 120 -13.87 7.19 -10.70
CA GLU A 120 -15.23 6.63 -10.84
C GLU A 120 -15.31 5.62 -11.99
N GLU A 121 -14.45 5.76 -12.99
CA GLU A 121 -14.41 4.94 -14.20
C GLU A 121 -13.30 3.89 -14.16
N MET A 122 -12.58 3.78 -13.04
CA MET A 122 -11.50 2.80 -12.88
C MET A 122 -12.02 1.40 -13.23
N PRO A 123 -11.39 0.67 -14.18
CA PRO A 123 -11.77 -0.70 -14.48
C PRO A 123 -11.57 -1.60 -13.26
N VAL A 124 -12.42 -2.61 -13.09
CA VAL A 124 -12.34 -3.57 -11.99
C VAL A 124 -12.05 -4.95 -12.54
N TYR A 125 -11.03 -5.60 -11.97
CA TYR A 125 -10.75 -7.01 -12.21
C TYR A 125 -11.80 -7.85 -11.47
N GLU A 126 -12.49 -8.71 -12.20
CA GLU A 126 -13.51 -9.61 -11.67
C GLU A 126 -13.02 -11.05 -11.79
N ASP A 127 -13.12 -11.80 -10.68
CA ASP A 127 -12.78 -13.20 -10.59
C ASP A 127 -13.67 -13.84 -9.52
N ASP A 128 -14.57 -14.68 -9.96
CA ASP A 128 -15.56 -15.36 -9.10
C ASP A 128 -14.89 -16.35 -8.13
N ASP A 129 -13.72 -16.87 -8.48
CA ASP A 129 -12.95 -17.77 -7.62
C ASP A 129 -12.41 -17.03 -6.37
N LEU A 130 -12.38 -15.70 -6.39
CA LEU A 130 -11.94 -14.87 -5.28
C LEU A 130 -13.09 -14.29 -4.42
N ASP A 131 -14.32 -14.69 -4.65
CA ASP A 131 -15.51 -14.14 -3.99
C ASP A 131 -15.56 -14.37 -2.48
N HIS A 132 -14.85 -15.36 -1.99
CA HIS A 132 -14.75 -15.66 -0.55
C HIS A 132 -13.71 -14.82 0.18
N TRP A 133 -12.85 -14.04 -0.54
CA TRP A 133 -11.96 -13.04 0.03
C TRP A 133 -12.69 -11.72 0.30
N ASP A 134 -12.13 -10.90 1.18
CA ASP A 134 -12.68 -9.58 1.46
C ASP A 134 -12.66 -8.70 0.22
N LYS A 135 -13.68 -7.82 0.11
CA LYS A 135 -13.79 -6.84 -0.97
C LYS A 135 -13.85 -5.42 -0.41
N PHE A 136 -13.33 -4.48 -1.17
CA PHE A 136 -13.45 -3.05 -0.93
C PHE A 136 -14.52 -2.45 -1.86
N LYS A 137 -15.49 -1.74 -1.30
CA LYS A 137 -16.54 -1.07 -2.08
C LYS A 137 -16.11 0.34 -2.47
N LEU A 138 -16.01 0.61 -3.77
CA LEU A 138 -15.74 1.94 -4.33
C LEU A 138 -16.95 2.88 -4.15
N ALA A 139 -16.71 4.19 -4.28
CA ALA A 139 -17.78 5.19 -4.30
C ALA A 139 -18.79 4.97 -5.44
N SER A 140 -18.35 4.42 -6.58
CA SER A 140 -19.19 3.98 -7.70
C SER A 140 -20.13 2.81 -7.37
N GLY A 141 -19.99 2.17 -6.20
CA GLY A 141 -20.71 0.96 -5.81
C GLY A 141 -20.08 -0.35 -6.24
N ARG A 142 -19.12 -0.33 -7.17
CA ARG A 142 -18.36 -1.53 -7.59
C ARG A 142 -17.47 -2.03 -6.47
N GLN A 143 -17.12 -3.32 -6.51
CA GLN A 143 -16.31 -3.97 -5.48
C GLN A 143 -14.98 -4.46 -6.08
N ILE A 144 -13.89 -4.22 -5.36
CA ILE A 144 -12.54 -4.67 -5.69
C ILE A 144 -12.15 -5.77 -4.71
N SER A 145 -11.65 -6.90 -5.20
CA SER A 145 -11.07 -7.96 -4.36
C SER A 145 -9.84 -7.43 -3.60
N LEU A 146 -9.71 -7.84 -2.36
CA LEU A 146 -8.50 -7.57 -1.55
C LEU A 146 -7.52 -8.75 -1.58
N PHE A 147 -7.77 -9.80 -2.35
CA PHE A 147 -6.88 -10.96 -2.45
C PHE A 147 -5.42 -10.52 -2.68
N PRO A 148 -4.45 -11.07 -1.96
CA PRO A 148 -4.53 -12.12 -0.93
C PRO A 148 -4.66 -11.58 0.51
N PHE A 149 -5.28 -10.42 0.69
CA PHE A 149 -5.47 -9.81 2.00
C PHE A 149 -6.94 -9.85 2.45
N THR A 150 -7.13 -9.76 3.76
CA THR A 150 -8.37 -9.29 4.38
C THR A 150 -8.22 -7.81 4.77
N LYS A 151 -9.32 -7.13 5.10
CA LYS A 151 -9.25 -5.77 5.65
C LYS A 151 -8.39 -5.72 6.91
N ASN A 152 -8.54 -6.73 7.77
CA ASN A 152 -7.73 -6.87 8.99
C ASN A 152 -6.26 -7.04 8.66
N ALA A 153 -5.91 -7.84 7.63
CA ALA A 153 -4.54 -8.05 7.23
C ALA A 153 -3.84 -6.74 6.84
N ILE A 154 -4.48 -5.94 6.01
CA ILE A 154 -3.93 -4.64 5.57
C ILE A 154 -3.65 -3.74 6.78
N ILE A 155 -4.61 -3.65 7.70
CA ILE A 155 -4.49 -2.80 8.89
C ILE A 155 -3.42 -3.33 9.85
N ASN A 156 -3.47 -4.63 10.17
CA ASN A 156 -2.55 -5.23 11.14
C ASN A 156 -1.11 -5.24 10.65
N LEU A 157 -0.87 -5.55 9.36
CA LEU A 157 0.45 -5.50 8.75
C LEU A 157 0.99 -4.07 8.73
N TYR A 158 0.17 -3.08 8.35
CA TYR A 158 0.56 -1.68 8.40
C TYR A 158 0.91 -1.24 9.83
N ASP A 159 0.11 -1.62 10.83
CA ASP A 159 0.38 -1.28 12.23
C ASP A 159 1.67 -1.94 12.75
N ALA A 160 2.00 -3.13 12.26
CA ALA A 160 3.22 -3.87 12.60
C ALA A 160 4.48 -3.35 11.90
N MET A 161 4.35 -2.56 10.82
CA MET A 161 5.50 -1.92 10.19
C MET A 161 6.24 -1.02 11.17
N SER A 162 7.57 -0.98 11.03
CA SER A 162 8.42 -0.03 11.77
C SER A 162 8.16 1.42 11.32
N ASN A 163 9.01 2.36 11.68
CA ASN A 163 8.79 3.81 11.54
C ASN A 163 8.60 4.36 10.11
N HIS A 164 8.76 3.54 9.06
CA HIS A 164 8.66 3.99 7.67
C HIS A 164 7.30 3.62 7.04
N LYS A 165 6.23 4.25 7.53
CA LYS A 165 4.84 3.99 7.07
C LYS A 165 4.45 4.85 5.87
N THR A 166 5.19 4.75 4.77
CA THR A 166 4.88 5.46 3.52
C THR A 166 4.29 4.52 2.46
N PRO A 167 3.61 5.04 1.43
CA PRO A 167 3.10 4.23 0.32
C PRO A 167 4.16 3.32 -0.29
N ARG A 168 5.37 3.83 -0.49
CA ARG A 168 6.50 3.06 -1.04
C ARG A 168 6.83 1.84 -0.20
N TYR A 169 6.85 1.97 1.13
CA TYR A 169 7.15 0.85 2.02
C TYR A 169 5.98 -0.13 2.13
N ILE A 170 4.72 0.33 2.04
CA ILE A 170 3.55 -0.54 1.95
C ILE A 170 3.66 -1.43 0.71
N LEU A 171 4.00 -0.85 -0.44
CA LEU A 171 4.18 -1.61 -1.68
C LEU A 171 5.31 -2.62 -1.57
N ARG A 172 6.49 -2.18 -1.11
CA ARG A 172 7.71 -2.99 -1.05
C ARG A 172 7.68 -4.08 0.02
N ASP A 173 7.16 -3.77 1.21
CA ASP A 173 7.31 -4.64 2.38
C ASP A 173 6.06 -5.48 2.67
N ILE A 174 4.90 -5.13 2.08
CA ILE A 174 3.64 -5.85 2.28
C ILE A 174 3.11 -6.41 0.96
N ILE A 175 2.83 -5.55 -0.02
CA ILE A 175 2.07 -5.97 -1.22
C ILE A 175 2.92 -6.83 -2.12
N GLU A 176 4.09 -6.36 -2.53
CA GLU A 176 4.97 -7.08 -3.46
C GLU A 176 5.37 -8.46 -2.92
N PRO A 177 5.83 -8.63 -1.66
CA PRO A 177 6.14 -9.95 -1.15
C PRO A 177 4.94 -10.88 -1.06
N ALA A 178 3.77 -10.37 -0.65
CA ALA A 178 2.55 -11.18 -0.54
C ALA A 178 2.07 -11.66 -1.90
N VAL A 179 2.00 -10.78 -2.89
CA VAL A 179 1.58 -11.12 -4.26
C VAL A 179 2.54 -12.11 -4.90
N ASN A 180 3.85 -11.88 -4.80
CA ASN A 180 4.85 -12.82 -5.33
C ASN A 180 4.75 -14.19 -4.68
N GLU A 181 4.47 -14.25 -3.38
CA GLU A 181 4.35 -15.53 -2.68
C GLU A 181 3.12 -16.31 -3.15
N VAL A 182 1.94 -15.69 -3.27
CA VAL A 182 0.74 -16.40 -3.73
C VAL A 182 0.81 -16.80 -5.19
N LEU A 183 1.48 -16.03 -6.04
CA LEU A 183 1.75 -16.41 -7.43
C LEU A 183 2.64 -17.65 -7.51
N TYR A 184 3.54 -17.86 -6.54
CA TYR A 184 4.37 -19.04 -6.47
C TYR A 184 3.61 -20.25 -5.90
N SER A 185 2.95 -20.10 -4.74
CA SER A 185 2.16 -21.16 -4.09
C SER A 185 1.30 -20.60 -2.96
N ILE A 186 0.01 -20.53 -3.18
CA ILE A 186 -0.95 -20.08 -2.16
C ILE A 186 -0.98 -21.01 -0.94
N SER A 187 -0.82 -22.31 -1.11
CA SER A 187 -0.85 -23.29 -0.01
C SER A 187 0.27 -23.12 1.02
N THR A 188 1.34 -22.37 0.68
CA THR A 188 2.45 -22.09 1.60
C THR A 188 2.38 -20.69 2.21
N PHE A 189 1.43 -19.88 1.82
CA PHE A 189 1.21 -18.51 2.33
C PHE A 189 0.65 -18.52 3.77
N PRO A 190 0.95 -17.50 4.64
CA PRO A 190 1.93 -16.44 4.44
C PRO A 190 3.31 -16.82 5.02
N LYS A 191 4.39 -16.60 4.27
CA LYS A 191 5.76 -16.76 4.74
C LYS A 191 6.52 -15.44 4.83
N PHE A 192 6.19 -14.46 3.98
CA PHE A 192 6.92 -13.19 3.90
C PHE A 192 6.98 -12.42 5.22
N CYS A 193 5.99 -12.59 6.10
CA CYS A 193 5.88 -11.91 7.39
C CYS A 193 6.09 -12.83 8.61
N LEU A 194 6.65 -14.04 8.45
CA LEU A 194 6.90 -14.97 9.56
C LEU A 194 7.80 -14.40 10.67
N GLY A 195 8.70 -13.48 10.33
CA GLY A 195 9.58 -12.81 11.29
C GLY A 195 8.93 -11.61 12.00
N TRP A 196 7.71 -11.23 11.64
CA TRP A 196 7.04 -10.09 12.24
C TRP A 196 6.44 -10.48 13.59
N ARG A 197 6.41 -9.50 14.52
CA ARG A 197 5.90 -9.76 15.86
C ARG A 197 4.42 -10.09 15.84
N SER A 198 4.08 -11.29 16.32
CA SER A 198 2.69 -11.70 16.53
C SER A 198 1.99 -10.75 17.50
N SER A 199 0.74 -10.43 17.18
CA SER A 199 -0.17 -9.64 18.03
C SER A 199 -1.32 -10.49 18.60
N LEU A 200 -1.22 -11.83 18.48
CA LEU A 200 -2.19 -12.73 19.09
C LEU A 200 -2.12 -12.70 20.62
N PRO A 201 -3.26 -12.79 21.32
CA PRO A 201 -3.28 -13.09 22.74
C PRO A 201 -2.59 -14.43 23.02
N GLU A 202 -1.80 -14.50 24.08
CA GLU A 202 -1.06 -15.71 24.46
C GLU A 202 -1.98 -16.93 24.63
N SER A 203 -3.18 -16.73 25.19
CA SER A 203 -4.19 -17.80 25.34
C SER A 203 -4.62 -18.39 24.00
N ILE A 204 -4.77 -17.58 22.95
CA ILE A 204 -5.11 -18.01 21.59
C ILE A 204 -3.93 -18.74 20.96
N GLU A 205 -2.72 -18.19 21.08
CA GLU A 205 -1.50 -18.82 20.54
C GLU A 205 -1.23 -20.18 21.17
N ASN A 206 -1.43 -20.32 22.50
CA ASN A 206 -1.32 -21.60 23.20
C ASN A 206 -2.38 -22.59 22.74
N ARG A 207 -3.62 -22.15 22.53
CA ARG A 207 -4.70 -23.02 22.03
C ARG A 207 -4.41 -23.49 20.59
N ILE A 208 -3.92 -22.63 19.71
CA ILE A 208 -3.44 -23.01 18.37
C ILE A 208 -2.33 -24.06 18.49
N GLY A 209 -1.36 -23.85 19.36
CA GLY A 209 -0.29 -24.80 19.61
C GLY A 209 -0.79 -26.19 20.01
N ASN A 210 -1.76 -26.26 20.92
CA ASN A 210 -2.37 -27.53 21.37
C ASN A 210 -3.13 -28.22 20.22
N ILE A 211 -3.88 -27.47 19.40
CA ILE A 211 -4.58 -28.00 18.25
C ILE A 211 -3.56 -28.58 17.24
N VAL A 212 -2.51 -27.83 16.90
CA VAL A 212 -1.48 -28.28 15.96
C VAL A 212 -0.77 -29.55 16.43
N GLN A 213 -0.54 -29.71 17.74
CA GLN A 213 0.02 -30.96 18.26
C GLN A 213 -0.92 -32.17 18.08
N SER A 214 -2.22 -31.93 18.05
CA SER A 214 -3.24 -32.98 17.96
C SER A 214 -3.64 -33.39 16.54
N ILE A 215 -3.26 -32.62 15.50
CA ILE A 215 -3.56 -32.94 14.10
C ILE A 215 -2.55 -33.94 13.50
N LYS A 216 -3.00 -34.66 12.46
CA LYS A 216 -2.25 -35.77 11.85
C LYS A 216 -1.34 -35.30 10.71
N ILE A 217 -0.42 -34.41 10.98
CA ILE A 217 0.64 -34.01 10.04
C ILE A 217 2.00 -34.52 10.53
N PRO A 218 2.98 -34.74 9.63
CA PRO A 218 4.34 -35.14 10.01
C PRO A 218 4.95 -34.22 11.06
N GLN A 219 5.66 -34.81 12.01
CA GLN A 219 6.20 -34.06 13.15
C GLN A 219 7.18 -32.95 12.71
N GLU A 220 7.95 -33.20 11.66
CA GLU A 220 8.89 -32.25 11.06
C GLU A 220 8.18 -31.01 10.47
N GLN A 221 6.94 -31.15 10.03
CA GLN A 221 6.15 -30.06 9.43
C GLN A 221 5.38 -29.24 10.47
N LYS A 222 5.15 -29.77 11.67
CA LYS A 222 4.33 -29.10 12.71
C LYS A 222 4.86 -27.72 13.09
N SER A 223 6.16 -27.56 13.13
CA SER A 223 6.78 -26.27 13.50
C SER A 223 6.48 -25.20 12.45
N ASP A 224 6.65 -25.51 11.16
CA ASP A 224 6.37 -24.60 10.06
C ASP A 224 4.88 -24.28 9.94
N TYR A 225 4.06 -25.32 9.98
CA TYR A 225 2.60 -25.20 9.98
C TYR A 225 2.11 -24.29 11.12
N ARG A 226 2.61 -24.50 12.36
CA ARG A 226 2.25 -23.66 13.51
C ARG A 226 2.67 -22.20 13.28
N LYS A 227 3.89 -21.97 12.83
CA LYS A 227 4.39 -20.60 12.58
C LYS A 227 3.54 -19.88 11.54
N ARG A 228 3.24 -20.53 10.42
CA ARG A 228 2.37 -19.98 9.37
C ARG A 228 0.97 -19.68 9.88
N LEU A 229 0.36 -20.64 10.60
CA LEU A 229 -0.98 -20.49 11.14
C LEU A 229 -1.03 -19.35 12.17
N VAL A 230 -0.07 -19.26 13.10
CA VAL A 230 0.01 -18.17 14.08
C VAL A 230 0.17 -16.82 13.37
N THR A 231 1.01 -16.74 12.34
CA THR A 231 1.19 -15.53 11.53
C THR A 231 -0.10 -15.15 10.83
N PHE A 232 -0.75 -16.11 10.16
CA PHE A 232 -2.03 -15.89 9.49
C PHE A 232 -3.10 -15.40 10.48
N MET A 233 -3.28 -16.10 11.60
CA MET A 233 -4.24 -15.71 12.63
C MET A 233 -3.93 -14.32 13.22
N SER A 234 -2.66 -13.96 13.34
CA SER A 234 -2.22 -12.68 13.88
C SER A 234 -2.57 -11.49 12.99
N PHE A 235 -2.48 -11.67 11.68
CA PHE A 235 -2.63 -10.55 10.76
C PHE A 235 -3.94 -10.56 9.97
N TRP A 236 -4.42 -11.72 9.49
CA TRP A 236 -5.58 -11.83 8.59
C TRP A 236 -6.92 -11.87 9.29
N THR A 237 -6.96 -12.21 10.58
CA THR A 237 -8.20 -12.49 11.31
C THR A 237 -8.52 -11.43 12.36
N ASP A 238 -9.64 -11.60 13.06
CA ASP A 238 -10.01 -10.82 14.24
C ASP A 238 -9.31 -11.26 15.54
N LYS A 239 -8.35 -12.19 15.42
CA LYS A 239 -7.53 -12.71 16.52
C LYS A 239 -8.33 -13.50 17.57
N THR A 240 -9.47 -14.07 17.17
CA THR A 240 -10.25 -15.01 17.96
C THR A 240 -10.11 -16.44 17.44
N LEU A 241 -10.83 -17.39 18.04
CA LEU A 241 -11.05 -18.74 17.51
C LEU A 241 -12.55 -19.04 17.40
N ASP A 242 -13.35 -17.99 17.24
CA ASP A 242 -14.78 -18.11 17.14
C ASP A 242 -15.19 -18.72 15.81
N VAL A 243 -16.08 -19.69 15.87
CA VAL A 243 -16.65 -20.36 14.71
C VAL A 243 -18.11 -19.95 14.62
N THR A 244 -18.54 -19.46 13.48
CA THR A 244 -19.92 -19.03 13.27
C THR A 244 -20.66 -20.02 12.38
N SER A 245 -21.99 -20.08 12.51
CA SER A 245 -22.86 -20.97 11.73
C SER A 245 -22.90 -20.66 10.23
N ASN A 246 -22.42 -19.50 9.81
CA ASN A 246 -22.33 -19.10 8.40
C ASN A 246 -20.98 -19.41 7.75
N GLY A 247 -20.21 -20.34 8.31
CA GLY A 247 -18.95 -20.80 7.73
C GLY A 247 -17.79 -19.79 7.85
N ARG A 248 -17.73 -19.03 8.94
CA ARG A 248 -16.59 -18.15 9.24
C ARG A 248 -15.86 -18.63 10.48
N ILE A 249 -14.54 -18.50 10.44
CA ILE A 249 -13.65 -18.74 11.58
C ILE A 249 -12.84 -17.45 11.79
N ALA A 250 -12.77 -16.99 13.04
CA ALA A 250 -12.02 -15.79 13.37
C ALA A 250 -12.34 -14.59 12.46
N GLY A 251 -13.62 -14.43 12.14
CA GLY A 251 -14.11 -13.32 11.31
C GLY A 251 -13.95 -13.50 9.79
N ILE A 252 -13.29 -14.55 9.30
CA ILE A 252 -13.04 -14.76 7.85
C ILE A 252 -13.67 -16.03 7.31
N ASN A 253 -13.85 -16.14 5.99
CA ASN A 253 -14.43 -17.29 5.33
C ASN A 253 -13.51 -18.53 5.51
N THR A 254 -14.09 -19.68 5.83
CA THR A 254 -13.34 -20.93 6.00
C THR A 254 -12.65 -21.42 4.74
N LYS A 255 -13.14 -21.08 3.55
CA LYS A 255 -12.49 -21.42 2.28
C LYS A 255 -11.06 -20.88 2.22
N ILE A 256 -10.79 -19.70 2.81
CA ILE A 256 -9.43 -19.14 2.89
C ILE A 256 -8.48 -20.08 3.65
N PHE A 257 -8.94 -20.69 4.74
CA PHE A 257 -8.12 -21.68 5.47
C PHE A 257 -7.81 -22.92 4.62
N PHE A 258 -8.76 -23.36 3.80
CA PHE A 258 -8.55 -24.53 2.93
C PHE A 258 -7.55 -24.23 1.81
N GLU A 259 -7.64 -23.06 1.18
CA GLU A 259 -6.66 -22.60 0.18
C GLU A 259 -5.23 -22.49 0.72
N LEU A 260 -5.12 -22.10 1.99
CA LEU A 260 -3.85 -21.95 2.69
C LEU A 260 -3.34 -23.26 3.33
N ASP A 261 -3.95 -24.39 3.01
CA ASP A 261 -3.60 -25.71 3.55
C ASP A 261 -3.72 -25.81 5.09
N PHE A 262 -4.76 -25.15 5.64
CA PHE A 262 -5.10 -25.22 7.07
C PHE A 262 -6.36 -26.04 7.36
N SER A 263 -6.76 -26.95 6.45
CA SER A 263 -7.96 -27.78 6.57
C SER A 263 -7.97 -28.64 7.84
N ASP A 264 -6.84 -29.24 8.21
CA ASP A 264 -6.71 -30.05 9.43
C ASP A 264 -6.97 -29.24 10.70
N PHE A 265 -6.52 -27.98 10.74
CA PHE A 265 -6.79 -27.06 11.84
C PHE A 265 -8.29 -26.76 11.93
N VAL A 266 -8.93 -26.44 10.81
CA VAL A 266 -10.38 -26.19 10.74
C VAL A 266 -11.16 -27.38 11.25
N GLY A 267 -10.88 -28.57 10.74
CA GLY A 267 -11.57 -29.81 11.14
C GLY A 267 -11.43 -30.10 12.64
N LYS A 268 -10.25 -29.86 13.21
CA LYS A 268 -10.04 -30.07 14.64
C LYS A 268 -10.71 -29.00 15.50
N LEU A 269 -10.65 -27.74 15.10
CA LEU A 269 -11.28 -26.62 15.82
C LEU A 269 -12.79 -26.82 15.88
N THR A 270 -13.44 -27.15 14.76
CA THR A 270 -14.90 -27.35 14.66
C THR A 270 -15.38 -28.56 15.45
N SER A 271 -14.61 -29.65 15.46
CA SER A 271 -14.96 -30.85 16.26
C SER A 271 -14.94 -30.58 17.77
N THR A 272 -14.12 -29.62 18.24
CA THR A 272 -14.05 -29.23 19.66
C THR A 272 -15.12 -28.23 20.08
N THR A 273 -15.72 -27.51 19.13
CA THR A 273 -16.76 -26.50 19.40
C THR A 273 -18.19 -27.02 19.24
N ASN A 274 -18.40 -28.32 18.95
CA ASN A 274 -19.71 -28.96 18.71
C ASN A 274 -20.56 -28.32 17.59
N ILE A 275 -19.97 -27.53 16.72
CA ILE A 275 -20.66 -26.96 15.55
C ILE A 275 -20.56 -28.00 14.42
N LYS A 276 -21.62 -28.82 14.28
CA LYS A 276 -21.82 -29.72 13.13
C LYS A 276 -22.41 -28.89 11.99
N ASN A 277 -21.77 -28.87 10.82
CA ASN A 277 -22.12 -28.27 9.55
C ASN A 277 -21.50 -26.88 9.32
N ILE A 278 -20.25 -26.88 8.84
CA ILE A 278 -19.72 -25.79 8.02
C ILE A 278 -20.00 -26.21 6.57
N PRO A 279 -20.65 -25.39 5.74
CA PRO A 279 -20.81 -25.68 4.30
C PRO A 279 -19.43 -25.78 3.62
N ASP A 280 -19.26 -26.78 2.78
CA ASP A 280 -18.10 -26.94 1.91
C ASP A 280 -17.96 -25.81 0.90
#